data_ec77725c5029fb862e14a7e7f76ff7a4
#
_entry.id   ec77725c5029fb862e14a7e7f76ff7a4
#
_cell.length_a   1.000
_cell.length_b   1.000
_cell.length_c   1.000
_cell.angle_alpha   90.00
_cell.angle_beta   90.00
_cell.angle_gamma   90.00
#
_symmetry.space_group_name_H-M   'P 1'
#
loop_
_entity.id
_entity.type
_entity.pdbx_description
1 polymer ?
#
loop_
_entity_poly.entity_id
_entity_poly.type
_entity_poly.pdbx_seq_one_letter_code
_entity_poly.pdbx_strand_id
1 'polypeptide(L)'
;MAVSVFDLFKIGIGPSSSHTVGPMRAALMFAQGLERDGLLAATASVKVDLYGSLGATGKGHGTDRGVMLGLMGDAPDTVDPDTIAQRLEAVKASRKLALLGTHDVPFVQKDHISFYRQALAEHPNGLKLRAFDAQGETLRESTYLSVGGGFVVTAGAPNTKVLSAVEQLPHSFRSGNELLALCHSTGKSIAQLMWENERVWHTEEETRTGLLKIWNVMQSCVARGCGINNPDADGTLPGPFQVKRRAPQLYRALSGNPELALRDPLSMVDWINLYAIAVNEENAAGGRVVTAPTNGAAGIIPAVLHYYTRFMPGSNEQGVIDFLLTAAAIGILYKLNASISGAEVGCQGEVGVACSMAAGALAAVMGGTPAQVENAAEIGMEHNLGLTCDPVGGMVQIPCIERNAMGSVKAVNAARMALRGDGTHYVSLDSVIKTMMQTGADMKTKYKETSRGGLAVNIVEC
;
A
#
# COMPACT_ATOMS: atom_id res chain seq x y z
N MET A 1 0.63 -12.31 16.18
CA MET A 1 -0.16 -12.39 14.92
C MET A 1 0.79 -12.95 13.87
N ALA A 2 0.45 -14.04 13.23
CA ALA A 2 1.18 -14.52 12.07
C ALA A 2 0.71 -13.72 10.84
N VAL A 3 1.65 -13.29 9.99
CA VAL A 3 1.39 -12.45 8.82
C VAL A 3 2.05 -13.12 7.62
N SER A 4 1.26 -13.43 6.60
CA SER A 4 1.73 -13.96 5.32
C SER A 4 2.36 -12.85 4.46
N VAL A 5 3.24 -13.21 3.53
CA VAL A 5 3.76 -12.29 2.51
C VAL A 5 2.62 -11.66 1.71
N PHE A 6 1.54 -12.41 1.46
CA PHE A 6 0.36 -11.94 0.74
C PHE A 6 -0.52 -10.97 1.56
N ASP A 7 -0.28 -10.85 2.86
CA ASP A 7 -0.89 -9.82 3.69
C ASP A 7 -0.22 -8.46 3.53
N LEU A 8 1.06 -8.43 3.18
CA LEU A 8 1.81 -7.19 2.93
C LEU A 8 1.76 -6.75 1.46
N PHE A 9 1.81 -7.71 0.53
CA PHE A 9 1.73 -7.45 -0.90
C PHE A 9 0.34 -7.82 -1.41
N LYS A 10 -0.54 -6.82 -1.48
CA LYS A 10 -1.93 -7.01 -1.94
C LYS A 10 -2.15 -6.31 -3.27
N ILE A 11 -2.66 -7.04 -4.25
CA ILE A 11 -3.15 -6.45 -5.48
C ILE A 11 -4.41 -5.65 -5.16
N GLY A 12 -4.50 -4.44 -5.69
CA GLY A 12 -5.64 -3.55 -5.46
C GLY A 12 -5.66 -2.40 -6.46
N ILE A 13 -6.38 -1.35 -6.11
CA ILE A 13 -6.51 -0.13 -6.89
C ILE A 13 -6.05 1.09 -6.07
N GLY A 14 -5.58 2.11 -6.79
CA GLY A 14 -5.25 3.40 -6.18
C GLY A 14 -6.49 4.22 -5.76
N PRO A 15 -6.27 5.34 -5.08
CA PRO A 15 -4.95 5.87 -4.70
C PRO A 15 -4.44 5.44 -3.31
N SER A 16 -5.30 4.89 -2.41
CA SER A 16 -4.91 4.67 -1.02
C SER A 16 -5.35 3.31 -0.48
N SER A 17 -4.44 2.62 0.21
CA SER A 17 -4.78 1.36 0.88
C SER A 17 -5.73 1.54 2.06
N SER A 18 -5.55 2.60 2.86
CA SER A 18 -6.40 2.89 4.02
C SER A 18 -7.71 3.61 3.66
N HIS A 19 -7.69 4.46 2.62
CA HIS A 19 -8.83 5.31 2.27
C HIS A 19 -9.64 4.83 1.06
N THR A 20 -9.09 3.94 0.21
CA THR A 20 -9.79 3.37 -0.95
C THR A 20 -10.01 1.86 -0.77
N VAL A 21 -8.92 1.10 -0.67
CA VAL A 21 -8.97 -0.38 -0.60
C VAL A 21 -9.67 -0.87 0.66
N GLY A 22 -9.34 -0.30 1.84
CA GLY A 22 -9.98 -0.66 3.11
C GLY A 22 -11.48 -0.40 3.11
N PRO A 23 -11.96 0.82 2.83
CA PRO A 23 -13.38 1.11 2.70
C PRO A 23 -14.11 0.29 1.64
N MET A 24 -13.48 -0.01 0.50
CA MET A 24 -14.06 -0.89 -0.51
C MET A 24 -14.27 -2.31 0.02
N ARG A 25 -13.27 -2.89 0.70
CA ARG A 25 -13.40 -4.19 1.37
C ARG A 25 -14.48 -4.19 2.46
N ALA A 26 -14.52 -3.15 3.29
CA ALA A 26 -15.52 -3.02 4.34
C ALA A 26 -16.95 -2.98 3.76
N ALA A 27 -17.14 -2.22 2.68
CA ALA A 27 -18.42 -2.13 1.99
C ALA A 27 -18.83 -3.46 1.33
N LEU A 28 -17.88 -4.17 0.73
CA LEU A 28 -18.10 -5.52 0.19
C LEU A 28 -18.47 -6.50 1.31
N MET A 29 -17.74 -6.51 2.42
CA MET A 29 -18.05 -7.36 3.59
C MET A 29 -19.43 -7.07 4.15
N PHE A 30 -19.85 -5.81 4.17
CA PHE A 30 -21.19 -5.41 4.61
C PHE A 30 -22.28 -5.95 3.68
N ALA A 31 -22.11 -5.75 2.37
CA ALA A 31 -23.08 -6.21 1.36
C ALA A 31 -23.19 -7.77 1.34
N GLN A 32 -22.06 -8.48 1.39
CA GLN A 32 -22.03 -9.94 1.55
C GLN A 32 -22.67 -10.39 2.87
N GLY A 33 -22.54 -9.58 3.92
CA GLY A 33 -23.23 -9.84 5.19
C GLY A 33 -24.75 -9.74 5.06
N LEU A 34 -25.28 -8.78 4.29
CA LEU A 34 -26.72 -8.70 4.00
C LEU A 34 -27.21 -9.92 3.23
N GLU A 35 -26.46 -10.39 2.25
CA GLU A 35 -26.79 -11.59 1.48
C GLU A 35 -26.79 -12.84 2.36
N ARG A 36 -25.72 -13.07 3.11
CA ARG A 36 -25.57 -14.22 4.01
C ARG A 36 -26.67 -14.29 5.06
N ASP A 37 -27.09 -13.13 5.59
CA ASP A 37 -28.13 -13.06 6.63
C ASP A 37 -29.56 -13.01 6.04
N GLY A 38 -29.71 -13.13 4.70
CA GLY A 38 -30.99 -13.12 3.99
C GLY A 38 -31.70 -11.78 3.95
N LEU A 39 -30.99 -10.68 4.21
CA LEU A 39 -31.53 -9.31 4.32
C LEU A 39 -31.43 -8.52 3.01
N LEU A 40 -30.71 -9.00 2.00
CA LEU A 40 -30.43 -8.26 0.77
C LEU A 40 -31.73 -7.81 0.07
N ALA A 41 -32.67 -8.73 -0.13
CA ALA A 41 -33.94 -8.45 -0.82
C ALA A 41 -34.87 -7.50 -0.04
N ALA A 42 -34.75 -7.46 1.29
CA ALA A 42 -35.52 -6.55 2.16
C ALA A 42 -34.89 -5.15 2.26
N THR A 43 -33.66 -4.98 1.79
CA THR A 43 -32.93 -3.71 1.87
C THR A 43 -33.50 -2.71 0.88
N ALA A 44 -34.11 -1.63 1.39
CA ALA A 44 -34.66 -0.53 0.59
C ALA A 44 -33.68 0.65 0.43
N SER A 45 -32.76 0.83 1.37
CA SER A 45 -31.72 1.87 1.30
C SER A 45 -30.50 1.53 2.14
N VAL A 46 -29.36 2.18 1.82
CA VAL A 46 -28.12 2.06 2.57
C VAL A 46 -27.56 3.45 2.90
N LYS A 47 -26.90 3.60 4.06
CA LYS A 47 -26.16 4.81 4.44
C LYS A 47 -24.77 4.45 4.92
N VAL A 48 -23.81 5.34 4.62
CA VAL A 48 -22.40 5.18 4.98
C VAL A 48 -21.89 6.46 5.62
N ASP A 49 -21.36 6.34 6.82
CA ASP A 49 -20.74 7.44 7.55
C ASP A 49 -19.23 7.18 7.64
N LEU A 50 -18.44 8.15 7.19
CA LEU A 50 -16.99 8.12 7.16
C LEU A 50 -16.44 9.06 8.24
N TYR A 51 -15.55 8.55 9.10
CA TYR A 51 -15.08 9.26 10.30
C TYR A 51 -13.57 9.54 10.26
N GLY A 52 -13.18 10.61 10.97
CA GLY A 52 -11.78 10.95 11.20
C GLY A 52 -11.03 11.29 9.92
N SER A 53 -9.93 10.59 9.63
CA SER A 53 -9.14 10.81 8.41
C SER A 53 -9.92 10.44 7.15
N LEU A 54 -10.74 9.37 7.17
CA LEU A 54 -11.67 9.05 6.06
C LEU A 54 -12.64 10.18 5.77
N GLY A 55 -13.10 10.88 6.82
CA GLY A 55 -13.97 12.05 6.66
C GLY A 55 -13.24 13.32 6.23
N ALA A 56 -11.97 13.48 6.60
CA ALA A 56 -11.18 14.69 6.35
C ALA A 56 -10.59 14.70 4.92
N THR A 57 -10.03 13.58 4.47
CA THR A 57 -9.28 13.47 3.21
C THR A 57 -9.90 12.46 2.22
N GLY A 58 -10.98 11.78 2.62
CA GLY A 58 -11.57 10.68 1.86
C GLY A 58 -12.01 11.03 0.43
N LYS A 59 -12.47 12.26 0.19
CA LYS A 59 -12.81 12.71 -1.17
C LYS A 59 -11.59 12.73 -2.09
N GLY A 60 -10.47 13.26 -1.60
CA GLY A 60 -9.21 13.29 -2.35
C GLY A 60 -8.62 11.90 -2.61
N HIS A 61 -8.91 10.96 -1.71
CA HIS A 61 -8.48 9.56 -1.81
C HIS A 61 -9.51 8.64 -2.47
N GLY A 62 -10.66 9.15 -2.95
CA GLY A 62 -11.71 8.34 -3.59
C GLY A 62 -12.35 7.31 -2.65
N THR A 63 -12.48 7.62 -1.36
CA THR A 63 -13.12 6.72 -0.39
C THR A 63 -14.57 6.41 -0.77
N ASP A 64 -15.31 7.41 -1.20
CA ASP A 64 -16.67 7.29 -1.71
C ASP A 64 -16.76 6.34 -2.91
N ARG A 65 -15.83 6.46 -3.87
CA ARG A 65 -15.73 5.53 -5.02
C ARG A 65 -15.49 4.08 -4.55
N GLY A 66 -14.54 3.90 -3.65
CA GLY A 66 -14.25 2.58 -3.07
C GLY A 66 -15.46 1.97 -2.37
N VAL A 67 -16.18 2.75 -1.56
CA VAL A 67 -17.41 2.31 -0.88
C VAL A 67 -18.48 1.90 -1.90
N MET A 68 -18.73 2.71 -2.92
CA MET A 68 -19.73 2.39 -3.96
C MET A 68 -19.38 1.09 -4.67
N LEU A 69 -18.13 0.91 -5.10
CA LEU A 69 -17.65 -0.31 -5.75
C LEU A 69 -17.82 -1.54 -4.85
N GLY A 70 -17.42 -1.43 -3.58
CA GLY A 70 -17.58 -2.53 -2.62
C GLY A 70 -19.04 -2.92 -2.39
N LEU A 71 -19.96 -1.94 -2.27
CA LEU A 71 -21.40 -2.21 -2.20
C LEU A 71 -21.93 -2.89 -3.47
N MET A 72 -21.39 -2.56 -4.64
CA MET A 72 -21.73 -3.19 -5.92
C MET A 72 -21.15 -4.60 -6.08
N GLY A 73 -20.37 -5.11 -5.12
CA GLY A 73 -19.83 -6.46 -5.12
C GLY A 73 -18.39 -6.57 -5.62
N ASP A 74 -17.74 -5.44 -5.94
CA ASP A 74 -16.37 -5.47 -6.42
C ASP A 74 -15.35 -5.67 -5.28
N ALA A 75 -14.33 -6.48 -5.56
CA ALA A 75 -13.15 -6.60 -4.70
C ALA A 75 -11.97 -5.81 -5.28
N PRO A 76 -11.10 -5.23 -4.45
CA PRO A 76 -9.99 -4.40 -4.92
C PRO A 76 -9.01 -5.11 -5.86
N ASP A 77 -8.85 -6.41 -5.70
CA ASP A 77 -7.92 -7.25 -6.47
C ASP A 77 -8.48 -7.74 -7.81
N THR A 78 -9.80 -7.68 -7.98
CA THR A 78 -10.47 -8.20 -9.19
C THR A 78 -11.15 -7.13 -10.03
N VAL A 79 -11.56 -5.99 -9.44
CA VAL A 79 -12.22 -4.90 -10.17
C VAL A 79 -11.35 -4.42 -11.34
N ASP A 80 -11.96 -4.23 -12.51
CA ASP A 80 -11.28 -3.65 -13.65
C ASP A 80 -11.24 -2.12 -13.55
N PRO A 81 -10.05 -1.49 -13.35
CA PRO A 81 -9.93 -0.05 -13.20
C PRO A 81 -10.47 0.75 -14.38
N ASP A 82 -10.41 0.20 -15.59
CA ASP A 82 -10.83 0.89 -16.82
C ASP A 82 -12.35 1.04 -16.93
N THR A 83 -13.12 0.22 -16.21
CA THR A 83 -14.58 0.27 -16.17
C THR A 83 -15.15 1.15 -15.06
N ILE A 84 -14.33 1.51 -14.06
CA ILE A 84 -14.78 2.19 -12.84
C ILE A 84 -15.47 3.51 -13.15
N ALA A 85 -14.87 4.37 -13.97
CA ALA A 85 -15.40 5.70 -14.25
C ALA A 85 -16.81 5.63 -14.89
N GLN A 86 -16.99 4.77 -15.89
CA GLN A 86 -18.26 4.57 -16.57
C GLN A 86 -19.33 4.02 -15.61
N ARG A 87 -18.98 3.05 -14.77
CA ARG A 87 -19.92 2.43 -13.82
C ARG A 87 -20.39 3.42 -12.74
N LEU A 88 -19.48 4.23 -12.21
CA LEU A 88 -19.83 5.26 -11.22
C LEU A 88 -20.70 6.37 -11.84
N GLU A 89 -20.44 6.74 -13.08
CA GLU A 89 -21.31 7.72 -13.80
C GLU A 89 -22.70 7.12 -14.07
N ALA A 90 -22.81 5.84 -14.38
CA ALA A 90 -24.10 5.15 -14.51
C ALA A 90 -24.91 5.18 -13.21
N VAL A 91 -24.28 4.94 -12.04
CA VAL A 91 -24.93 5.08 -10.72
C VAL A 91 -25.42 6.51 -10.49
N LYS A 92 -24.61 7.51 -10.82
CA LYS A 92 -24.96 8.93 -10.67
C LYS A 92 -26.14 9.32 -11.59
N ALA A 93 -26.14 8.88 -12.84
CA ALA A 93 -27.19 9.16 -13.81
C ALA A 93 -28.51 8.47 -13.45
N SER A 94 -28.48 7.19 -13.07
CA SER A 94 -29.67 6.41 -12.71
C SER A 94 -30.22 6.73 -11.32
N ARG A 95 -29.38 7.28 -10.42
CA ARG A 95 -29.64 7.42 -8.98
C ARG A 95 -29.97 6.09 -8.30
N LYS A 96 -29.41 5.01 -8.79
CA LYS A 96 -29.54 3.65 -8.26
C LYS A 96 -28.17 3.01 -8.12
N LEU A 97 -28.02 2.16 -7.10
CA LEU A 97 -26.86 1.35 -6.89
C LEU A 97 -27.31 -0.12 -6.75
N ALA A 98 -26.74 -1.00 -7.55
CA ALA A 98 -27.05 -2.42 -7.49
C ALA A 98 -26.17 -3.09 -6.40
N LEU A 99 -26.73 -3.38 -5.23
CA LEU A 99 -26.05 -4.12 -4.17
C LEU A 99 -25.67 -5.52 -4.69
N LEU A 100 -24.38 -5.88 -4.57
CA LEU A 100 -23.78 -7.11 -5.11
C LEU A 100 -24.10 -7.33 -6.62
N GLY A 101 -24.37 -6.26 -7.35
CA GLY A 101 -24.77 -6.33 -8.76
C GLY A 101 -26.15 -6.90 -9.04
N THR A 102 -26.96 -7.23 -8.03
CA THR A 102 -28.22 -7.97 -8.16
C THR A 102 -29.45 -7.26 -7.61
N HIS A 103 -29.29 -6.36 -6.63
CA HIS A 103 -30.42 -5.71 -5.96
C HIS A 103 -30.31 -4.19 -5.99
N ASP A 104 -31.16 -3.54 -6.80
CA ASP A 104 -31.19 -2.10 -6.99
C ASP A 104 -31.80 -1.37 -5.80
N VAL A 105 -31.04 -0.42 -5.23
CA VAL A 105 -31.55 0.52 -4.21
C VAL A 105 -31.36 1.96 -4.68
N PRO A 106 -32.24 2.91 -4.29
CA PRO A 106 -32.05 4.34 -4.51
C PRO A 106 -30.71 4.79 -3.92
N PHE A 107 -29.91 5.51 -4.71
CA PHE A 107 -28.62 5.97 -4.24
C PHE A 107 -28.24 7.32 -4.86
N VAL A 108 -28.04 8.30 -3.97
CA VAL A 108 -27.47 9.61 -4.30
C VAL A 108 -26.31 9.85 -3.38
N GLN A 109 -25.10 9.91 -3.92
CA GLN A 109 -23.85 9.92 -3.16
C GLN A 109 -23.87 10.95 -2.01
N LYS A 110 -24.28 12.18 -2.25
CA LYS A 110 -24.32 13.27 -1.24
C LYS A 110 -25.32 13.03 -0.08
N ASP A 111 -26.34 12.19 -0.30
CA ASP A 111 -27.40 11.93 0.65
C ASP A 111 -27.15 10.61 1.43
N HIS A 112 -26.33 9.71 0.84
CA HIS A 112 -26.09 8.36 1.36
C HIS A 112 -24.66 8.16 1.89
N ILE A 113 -23.71 9.05 1.55
CA ILE A 113 -22.34 9.02 2.11
C ILE A 113 -22.07 10.34 2.83
N SER A 114 -21.86 10.25 4.15
CA SER A 114 -21.55 11.40 5.01
C SER A 114 -20.08 11.38 5.44
N PHE A 115 -19.47 12.57 5.54
CA PHE A 115 -18.06 12.75 5.88
C PHE A 115 -17.96 13.53 7.21
N TYR A 116 -17.50 12.87 8.27
CA TYR A 116 -17.32 13.44 9.61
C TYR A 116 -15.84 13.56 9.94
N ARG A 117 -15.39 14.78 10.27
CA ARG A 117 -13.99 15.04 10.66
C ARG A 117 -13.64 14.48 12.05
N GLN A 118 -14.63 14.19 12.88
CA GLN A 118 -14.44 13.58 14.19
C GLN A 118 -14.07 12.12 14.00
N ALA A 119 -12.99 11.67 14.67
CA ALA A 119 -12.59 10.26 14.69
C ALA A 119 -13.47 9.44 15.63
N LEU A 120 -13.59 8.15 15.36
CA LEU A 120 -14.09 7.20 16.35
C LEU A 120 -13.03 7.01 17.45
N ALA A 121 -13.49 6.64 18.65
CA ALA A 121 -12.59 6.40 19.78
C ALA A 121 -11.59 5.28 19.52
N GLU A 122 -12.01 4.27 18.74
CA GLU A 122 -11.25 3.07 18.46
C GLU A 122 -10.16 3.27 17.39
N HIS A 123 -10.39 4.15 16.39
CA HIS A 123 -9.45 4.34 15.30
C HIS A 123 -9.72 5.60 14.48
N PRO A 124 -8.68 6.30 13.96
CA PRO A 124 -8.85 7.48 13.11
C PRO A 124 -9.50 7.21 11.74
N ASN A 125 -9.50 5.97 11.26
CA ASN A 125 -10.08 5.58 9.98
C ASN A 125 -11.29 4.65 10.20
N GLY A 126 -12.36 5.19 10.77
CA GLY A 126 -13.60 4.45 11.01
C GLY A 126 -14.64 4.69 9.93
N LEU A 127 -15.45 3.67 9.63
CA LEU A 127 -16.64 3.80 8.78
C LEU A 127 -17.78 2.94 9.32
N LYS A 128 -19.00 3.52 9.28
CA LYS A 128 -20.23 2.86 9.71
C LYS A 128 -21.16 2.71 8.52
N LEU A 129 -21.66 1.48 8.30
CA LEU A 129 -22.61 1.17 7.25
C LEU A 129 -23.93 0.70 7.87
N ARG A 130 -25.04 1.18 7.32
CA ARG A 130 -26.39 0.83 7.75
C ARG A 130 -27.26 0.49 6.54
N ALA A 131 -28.08 -0.53 6.69
CA ALA A 131 -29.12 -0.91 5.75
C ALA A 131 -30.48 -0.75 6.39
N PHE A 132 -31.47 -0.28 5.65
CA PHE A 132 -32.82 -0.01 6.10
C PHE A 132 -33.83 -0.71 5.19
N ASP A 133 -34.97 -1.12 5.78
CA ASP A 133 -36.11 -1.61 5.03
C ASP A 133 -36.96 -0.47 4.43
N ALA A 134 -38.09 -0.81 3.81
CA ALA A 134 -39.02 0.14 3.20
C ALA A 134 -39.74 1.03 4.24
N GLN A 135 -39.78 0.65 5.50
CA GLN A 135 -40.36 1.39 6.61
C GLN A 135 -39.33 2.32 7.26
N GLY A 136 -38.04 2.20 6.89
CA GLY A 136 -36.94 2.94 7.47
C GLY A 136 -36.35 2.33 8.73
N GLU A 137 -36.76 1.10 9.07
CA GLU A 137 -36.20 0.35 10.19
C GLU A 137 -34.81 -0.21 9.83
N THR A 138 -33.92 -0.22 10.81
CA THR A 138 -32.54 -0.70 10.59
C THR A 138 -32.49 -2.20 10.53
N LEU A 139 -32.17 -2.74 9.36
CA LEU A 139 -31.95 -4.18 9.13
C LEU A 139 -30.58 -4.64 9.62
N ARG A 140 -29.57 -3.82 9.39
CA ARG A 140 -28.17 -4.12 9.78
C ARG A 140 -27.37 -2.83 9.97
N GLU A 141 -26.58 -2.80 11.03
CA GLU A 141 -25.53 -1.79 11.26
C GLU A 141 -24.19 -2.49 11.49
N SER A 142 -23.13 -2.01 10.90
CA SER A 142 -21.77 -2.50 11.14
C SER A 142 -20.77 -1.35 11.10
N THR A 143 -19.84 -1.37 12.04
CA THR A 143 -18.72 -0.41 12.10
C THR A 143 -17.43 -1.15 11.75
N TYR A 144 -16.67 -0.58 10.83
CA TYR A 144 -15.39 -1.12 10.37
C TYR A 144 -14.28 -0.09 10.60
N LEU A 145 -13.06 -0.60 10.81
CA LEU A 145 -11.84 0.19 11.01
C LEU A 145 -10.84 -0.19 9.94
N SER A 146 -10.40 0.79 9.15
CA SER A 146 -9.37 0.60 8.11
C SER A 146 -7.98 0.84 8.71
N VAL A 147 -7.28 -0.23 9.10
CA VAL A 147 -6.06 -0.19 9.93
C VAL A 147 -4.76 -0.15 9.12
N GLY A 148 -4.78 0.41 7.90
CA GLY A 148 -3.63 0.51 7.01
C GLY A 148 -3.40 -0.75 6.17
N GLY A 149 -2.60 -0.65 5.10
CA GLY A 149 -2.28 -1.79 4.21
C GLY A 149 -3.48 -2.52 3.60
N GLY A 150 -4.64 -1.88 3.53
CA GLY A 150 -5.88 -2.52 3.06
C GLY A 150 -6.48 -3.54 4.03
N PHE A 151 -6.05 -3.56 5.29
CA PHE A 151 -6.66 -4.38 6.33
C PHE A 151 -7.92 -3.70 6.89
N VAL A 152 -8.93 -4.51 7.19
CA VAL A 152 -10.20 -4.08 7.78
C VAL A 152 -10.52 -4.93 9.00
N VAL A 153 -10.90 -4.27 10.09
CA VAL A 153 -11.35 -4.90 11.32
C VAL A 153 -12.78 -4.44 11.62
N THR A 154 -13.65 -5.37 12.03
CA THR A 154 -15.00 -5.02 12.51
C THR A 154 -14.90 -4.53 13.95
N ALA A 155 -15.41 -3.35 14.26
CA ALA A 155 -15.43 -2.81 15.61
C ALA A 155 -16.28 -3.70 16.53
N GLY A 156 -15.81 -3.91 17.77
CA GLY A 156 -16.51 -4.77 18.74
C GLY A 156 -16.46 -6.27 18.47
N ALA A 157 -15.92 -6.70 17.33
CA ALA A 157 -15.63 -8.12 17.16
C ALA A 157 -14.47 -8.51 18.09
N PRO A 158 -14.61 -9.59 18.86
CA PRO A 158 -13.47 -10.08 19.63
C PRO A 158 -12.31 -10.30 18.67
N ASN A 159 -11.10 -9.91 19.09
CA ASN A 159 -9.85 -10.03 18.30
C ASN A 159 -9.50 -11.50 17.95
N THR A 160 -10.43 -12.42 18.12
CA THR A 160 -10.30 -13.87 18.00
C THR A 160 -10.12 -14.37 16.56
N LYS A 161 -10.52 -13.63 15.52
CA LYS A 161 -10.24 -14.06 14.14
C LYS A 161 -8.85 -13.66 13.63
N VAL A 162 -8.17 -12.77 14.32
CA VAL A 162 -6.74 -12.50 14.12
C VAL A 162 -5.89 -13.41 15.01
N LEU A 163 -6.51 -14.09 15.99
CA LEU A 163 -5.86 -14.95 16.99
C LEU A 163 -6.20 -16.44 16.85
N SER A 164 -7.04 -16.84 15.90
CA SER A 164 -7.51 -18.22 15.82
C SER A 164 -6.61 -19.19 15.04
N ALA A 165 -5.39 -18.82 14.73
CA ALA A 165 -4.29 -19.73 14.51
C ALA A 165 -3.01 -18.95 14.79
N VAL A 166 -2.61 -18.92 16.03
CA VAL A 166 -1.19 -19.03 16.35
C VAL A 166 -0.83 -20.49 16.01
N GLU A 167 -1.02 -20.87 14.76
CA GLU A 167 -0.29 -21.93 14.14
C GLU A 167 1.15 -21.53 14.39
N GLN A 168 1.87 -22.38 15.10
CA GLN A 168 3.26 -22.11 15.43
C GLN A 168 3.99 -22.06 14.09
N LEU A 169 4.32 -20.85 13.64
CA LEU A 169 5.18 -20.69 12.47
C LEU A 169 6.46 -21.48 12.74
N PRO A 170 6.95 -22.23 11.74
CA PRO A 170 8.24 -22.94 11.86
C PRO A 170 9.36 -22.02 12.37
N HIS A 171 9.34 -20.75 11.91
CA HIS A 171 10.35 -19.75 12.26
C HIS A 171 9.65 -18.45 12.71
N SER A 172 9.11 -18.47 13.94
CA SER A 172 8.46 -17.29 14.51
C SER A 172 9.52 -16.28 14.98
N PHE A 173 9.35 -15.01 14.62
CA PHE A 173 10.18 -13.89 15.06
C PHE A 173 9.33 -12.64 15.32
N ARG A 174 9.77 -11.82 16.25
CA ARG A 174 9.14 -10.55 16.62
C ARG A 174 10.08 -9.37 16.55
N SER A 175 11.38 -9.61 16.38
CA SER A 175 12.41 -8.57 16.28
C SER A 175 13.43 -8.91 15.21
N GLY A 176 14.20 -7.90 14.76
CA GLY A 176 15.33 -8.10 13.86
C GLY A 176 16.40 -9.00 14.50
N ASN A 177 16.65 -8.83 15.79
CA ASN A 177 17.57 -9.68 16.52
C ASN A 177 17.14 -11.15 16.55
N GLU A 178 15.85 -11.44 16.76
CA GLU A 178 15.32 -12.81 16.70
C GLU A 178 15.44 -13.39 15.29
N LEU A 179 15.16 -12.60 14.26
CA LEU A 179 15.31 -13.01 12.87
C LEU A 179 16.75 -13.35 12.53
N LEU A 180 17.72 -12.53 12.95
CA LEU A 180 19.15 -12.81 12.79
C LEU A 180 19.59 -14.08 13.53
N ALA A 181 19.10 -14.27 14.78
CA ALA A 181 19.40 -15.48 15.55
C ALA A 181 18.86 -16.74 14.87
N LEU A 182 17.66 -16.69 14.27
CA LEU A 182 17.11 -17.78 13.47
C LEU A 182 17.96 -18.07 12.23
N CYS A 183 18.38 -17.05 11.49
CA CYS A 183 19.28 -17.24 10.36
C CYS A 183 20.60 -17.91 10.78
N HIS A 184 21.19 -17.46 11.89
CA HIS A 184 22.43 -18.02 12.41
C HIS A 184 22.26 -19.48 12.86
N SER A 185 21.21 -19.81 13.64
CA SER A 185 20.99 -21.15 14.18
C SER A 185 20.60 -22.18 13.15
N THR A 186 19.90 -21.77 12.08
CA THR A 186 19.43 -22.66 11.02
C THR A 186 20.36 -22.71 9.82
N GLY A 187 21.27 -21.76 9.66
CA GLY A 187 22.10 -21.57 8.46
C GLY A 187 21.32 -21.11 7.22
N LYS A 188 20.07 -20.63 7.42
CA LYS A 188 19.16 -20.21 6.33
C LYS A 188 19.17 -18.71 6.11
N SER A 189 18.90 -18.30 4.88
CA SER A 189 18.61 -16.90 4.56
C SER A 189 17.23 -16.48 5.10
N ILE A 190 17.00 -15.16 5.19
CA ILE A 190 15.69 -14.60 5.57
C ILE A 190 14.60 -15.08 4.62
N ALA A 191 14.87 -15.09 3.31
CA ALA A 191 13.92 -15.58 2.30
C ALA A 191 13.55 -17.05 2.53
N GLN A 192 14.52 -17.92 2.87
CA GLN A 192 14.28 -19.34 3.14
C GLN A 192 13.41 -19.53 4.41
N LEU A 193 13.67 -18.77 5.47
CA LEU A 193 12.81 -18.81 6.66
C LEU A 193 11.37 -18.41 6.36
N MET A 194 11.20 -17.33 5.57
CA MET A 194 9.87 -16.88 5.14
C MET A 194 9.18 -17.88 4.23
N TRP A 195 9.92 -18.51 3.31
CA TRP A 195 9.39 -19.55 2.44
C TRP A 195 8.81 -20.73 3.25
N GLU A 196 9.52 -21.17 4.28
CA GLU A 196 9.03 -22.24 5.17
C GLU A 196 7.84 -21.78 6.01
N ASN A 197 7.79 -20.53 6.45
CA ASN A 197 6.63 -19.97 7.14
C ASN A 197 5.39 -19.95 6.27
N GLU A 198 5.52 -19.61 4.97
CA GLU A 198 4.36 -19.57 4.07
C GLU A 198 3.67 -20.92 3.88
N ARG A 199 4.36 -22.04 4.10
CA ARG A 199 3.79 -23.40 4.02
C ARG A 199 2.65 -23.65 5.01
N VAL A 200 2.50 -22.80 6.03
CA VAL A 200 1.39 -22.87 6.98
C VAL A 200 0.04 -22.52 6.31
N TRP A 201 0.07 -21.67 5.29
CA TRP A 201 -1.13 -21.19 4.60
C TRP A 201 -1.26 -21.63 3.15
N HIS A 202 -0.13 -21.87 2.47
CA HIS A 202 -0.05 -22.11 1.04
C HIS A 202 0.89 -23.26 0.74
N THR A 203 0.61 -23.98 -0.35
CA THR A 203 1.59 -24.88 -0.93
C THR A 203 2.78 -24.11 -1.56
N GLU A 204 3.87 -24.79 -1.81
CA GLU A 204 5.04 -24.18 -2.47
C GLU A 204 4.69 -23.62 -3.86
N GLU A 205 3.84 -24.33 -4.60
CA GLU A 205 3.39 -23.89 -5.93
C GLU A 205 2.49 -22.65 -5.86
N GLU A 206 1.56 -22.62 -4.89
CA GLU A 206 0.72 -21.44 -4.65
C GLU A 206 1.54 -20.23 -4.22
N THR A 207 2.53 -20.44 -3.36
CA THR A 207 3.45 -19.36 -2.91
C THR A 207 4.24 -18.82 -4.08
N ARG A 208 4.84 -19.70 -4.89
CA ARG A 208 5.63 -19.33 -6.07
C ARG A 208 4.77 -18.56 -7.08
N THR A 209 3.67 -19.15 -7.48
CA THR A 209 2.75 -18.58 -8.46
C THR A 209 2.17 -17.25 -7.97
N GLY A 210 1.82 -17.16 -6.68
CA GLY A 210 1.31 -15.93 -6.06
C GLY A 210 2.32 -14.79 -6.07
N LEU A 211 3.59 -15.07 -5.71
CA LEU A 211 4.67 -14.06 -5.73
C LEU A 211 4.98 -13.59 -7.15
N LEU A 212 5.03 -14.49 -8.11
CA LEU A 212 5.23 -14.14 -9.52
C LEU A 212 4.03 -13.36 -10.09
N LYS A 213 2.81 -13.68 -9.68
CA LYS A 213 1.63 -12.87 -10.02
C LYS A 213 1.75 -11.45 -9.49
N ILE A 214 2.22 -11.27 -8.25
CA ILE A 214 2.49 -9.94 -7.67
C ILE A 214 3.50 -9.19 -8.53
N TRP A 215 4.60 -9.83 -8.89
CA TRP A 215 5.63 -9.24 -9.76
C TRP A 215 5.07 -8.85 -11.14
N ASN A 216 4.29 -9.71 -11.76
CA ASN A 216 3.66 -9.43 -13.06
C ASN A 216 2.73 -8.22 -13.00
N VAL A 217 1.99 -8.05 -11.89
CA VAL A 217 1.14 -6.85 -11.69
C VAL A 217 1.99 -5.59 -11.53
N MET A 218 3.12 -5.67 -10.80
CA MET A 218 4.06 -4.55 -10.68
C MET A 218 4.65 -4.15 -12.03
N GLN A 219 5.05 -5.11 -12.86
CA GLN A 219 5.56 -4.87 -14.22
C GLN A 219 4.49 -4.23 -15.11
N SER A 220 3.27 -4.75 -15.07
CA SER A 220 2.14 -4.21 -15.84
C SER A 220 1.79 -2.78 -15.42
N CYS A 221 1.85 -2.49 -14.13
CA CYS A 221 1.64 -1.14 -13.59
C CYS A 221 2.71 -0.16 -14.12
N VAL A 222 3.98 -0.54 -14.08
CA VAL A 222 5.09 0.27 -14.64
C VAL A 222 4.89 0.49 -16.14
N ALA A 223 4.60 -0.56 -16.91
CA ALA A 223 4.40 -0.47 -18.35
C ALA A 223 3.25 0.51 -18.69
N ARG A 224 2.12 0.39 -17.98
CA ARG A 224 0.97 1.27 -18.14
C ARG A 224 1.30 2.71 -17.78
N GLY A 225 2.00 2.94 -16.68
CA GLY A 225 2.44 4.27 -16.24
C GLY A 225 3.42 4.92 -17.21
N CYS A 226 4.25 4.13 -17.88
CA CYS A 226 5.15 4.58 -18.96
C CYS A 226 4.43 4.87 -20.29
N GLY A 227 3.12 4.64 -20.38
CA GLY A 227 2.35 4.84 -21.60
C GLY A 227 2.42 3.68 -22.59
N ILE A 228 2.96 2.54 -22.21
CA ILE A 228 2.95 1.33 -23.03
C ILE A 228 1.51 0.78 -23.01
N ASN A 229 0.85 0.80 -24.16
CA ASN A 229 -0.56 0.39 -24.33
C ASN A 229 -1.56 1.20 -23.47
N ASN A 230 -1.22 2.45 -23.13
CA ASN A 230 -2.12 3.36 -22.41
C ASN A 230 -2.14 4.74 -23.09
N PRO A 231 -3.15 5.05 -23.93
CA PRO A 231 -3.24 6.32 -24.64
C PRO A 231 -3.41 7.54 -23.73
N ASP A 232 -3.97 7.34 -22.54
CA ASP A 232 -4.23 8.42 -21.56
C ASP A 232 -3.06 8.74 -20.65
N ALA A 233 -1.93 8.05 -20.84
CA ALA A 233 -0.75 8.19 -19.99
C ALA A 233 -0.09 9.58 -20.04
N ASP A 234 -0.22 10.32 -21.16
CA ASP A 234 0.36 11.65 -21.33
C ASP A 234 -0.49 12.79 -20.74
N GLY A 235 -1.62 12.49 -20.12
CA GLY A 235 -2.54 13.46 -19.57
C GLY A 235 -2.14 14.03 -18.21
N THR A 236 -3.13 14.56 -17.50
CA THR A 236 -3.03 15.02 -16.12
C THR A 236 -3.62 14.01 -15.15
N LEU A 237 -3.15 14.01 -13.92
CA LEU A 237 -3.74 13.22 -12.84
C LEU A 237 -5.10 13.78 -12.43
N PRO A 238 -6.01 12.94 -11.92
CA PRO A 238 -7.30 13.39 -11.42
C PRO A 238 -7.16 14.42 -10.29
N GLY A 239 -8.07 15.40 -10.25
CA GLY A 239 -8.13 16.38 -9.18
C GLY A 239 -7.95 17.82 -9.66
N PRO A 240 -8.07 18.81 -8.76
CA PRO A 240 -8.08 20.24 -9.12
C PRO A 240 -6.72 20.78 -9.54
N PHE A 241 -5.61 20.15 -9.14
CA PHE A 241 -4.25 20.69 -9.37
C PHE A 241 -3.68 20.40 -10.77
N GLN A 242 -4.37 19.63 -11.58
CA GLN A 242 -3.96 19.31 -12.96
C GLN A 242 -2.49 18.85 -13.05
N VAL A 243 -2.06 18.01 -12.10
CA VAL A 243 -0.68 17.51 -12.04
C VAL A 243 -0.37 16.72 -13.29
N LYS A 244 0.60 17.18 -14.08
CA LYS A 244 0.99 16.54 -15.34
C LYS A 244 1.71 15.22 -15.05
N ARG A 245 1.36 14.16 -15.77
CA ARG A 245 2.09 12.89 -15.75
C ARG A 245 3.45 13.07 -16.41
N ARG A 246 4.49 12.48 -15.82
CA ARG A 246 5.89 12.62 -16.23
C ARG A 246 6.48 11.33 -16.77
N ALA A 247 5.99 10.19 -16.29
CA ALA A 247 6.56 8.88 -16.61
C ALA A 247 6.60 8.58 -18.11
N PRO A 248 5.55 8.85 -18.93
CA PRO A 248 5.61 8.57 -20.36
C PRO A 248 6.69 9.36 -21.09
N GLN A 249 6.83 10.66 -20.77
CA GLN A 249 7.86 11.49 -21.38
C GLN A 249 9.28 11.03 -20.97
N LEU A 250 9.46 10.73 -19.69
CA LEU A 250 10.74 10.23 -19.17
C LEU A 250 11.11 8.89 -19.79
N TYR A 251 10.13 7.98 -19.93
CA TYR A 251 10.33 6.68 -20.58
C TYR A 251 10.78 6.85 -22.03
N ARG A 252 10.15 7.73 -22.82
CA ARG A 252 10.55 8.00 -24.21
C ARG A 252 11.96 8.60 -24.28
N ALA A 253 12.31 9.51 -23.38
CA ALA A 253 13.64 10.12 -23.34
C ALA A 253 14.75 9.09 -23.04
N LEU A 254 14.53 8.21 -22.05
CA LEU A 254 15.50 7.18 -21.65
C LEU A 254 15.59 6.03 -22.67
N SER A 255 14.47 5.66 -23.30
CA SER A 255 14.44 4.58 -24.31
C SER A 255 14.95 5.03 -25.67
N GLY A 256 14.76 6.31 -26.02
CA GLY A 256 15.15 6.88 -27.30
C GLY A 256 16.65 7.19 -27.44
N ASN A 257 17.40 7.17 -26.34
CA ASN A 257 18.85 7.46 -26.37
C ASN A 257 19.64 6.49 -25.49
N PRO A 258 19.78 5.21 -25.92
CA PRO A 258 20.49 4.20 -25.14
C PRO A 258 21.99 4.50 -24.96
N GLU A 259 22.60 5.32 -25.85
CA GLU A 259 24.00 5.71 -25.73
C GLU A 259 24.25 6.68 -24.56
N LEU A 260 23.24 7.39 -24.10
CA LEU A 260 23.33 8.26 -22.92
C LEU A 260 23.76 7.44 -21.69
N ALA A 261 23.25 6.24 -21.55
CA ALA A 261 23.60 5.33 -20.45
C ALA A 261 25.09 4.95 -20.42
N LEU A 262 25.79 5.00 -21.56
CA LEU A 262 27.23 4.75 -21.63
C LEU A 262 28.06 5.97 -21.22
N ARG A 263 27.48 7.16 -21.29
CA ARG A 263 28.17 8.44 -21.01
C ARG A 263 27.87 8.98 -19.62
N ASP A 264 26.69 8.70 -19.11
CA ASP A 264 26.26 9.14 -17.78
C ASP A 264 26.14 7.95 -16.81
N PRO A 265 27.10 7.82 -15.86
CA PRO A 265 27.06 6.76 -14.85
C PRO A 265 25.81 6.81 -13.94
N LEU A 266 25.12 7.94 -13.85
CA LEU A 266 23.92 8.13 -13.05
C LEU A 266 22.62 7.82 -13.81
N SER A 267 22.70 7.45 -15.09
CA SER A 267 21.51 7.17 -15.91
C SER A 267 20.62 6.05 -15.30
N MET A 268 21.22 5.14 -14.53
CA MET A 268 20.43 4.12 -13.79
C MET A 268 19.50 4.74 -12.74
N VAL A 269 19.86 5.90 -12.17
CA VAL A 269 19.03 6.63 -11.20
C VAL A 269 17.76 7.14 -11.87
N ASP A 270 17.87 7.61 -13.12
CA ASP A 270 16.71 8.05 -13.90
C ASP A 270 15.74 6.92 -14.18
N TRP A 271 16.22 5.70 -14.43
CA TRP A 271 15.39 4.51 -14.57
C TRP A 271 14.69 4.15 -13.27
N ILE A 272 15.36 4.22 -12.11
CA ILE A 272 14.75 3.99 -10.79
C ILE A 272 13.65 5.02 -10.54
N ASN A 273 13.94 6.30 -10.79
CA ASN A 273 12.97 7.38 -10.68
C ASN A 273 11.76 7.16 -11.59
N LEU A 274 12.00 6.79 -12.86
CA LEU A 274 10.94 6.48 -13.83
C LEU A 274 10.00 5.40 -13.30
N TYR A 275 10.54 4.27 -12.82
CA TYR A 275 9.71 3.16 -12.35
C TYR A 275 8.86 3.56 -11.15
N ALA A 276 9.43 4.27 -10.18
CA ALA A 276 8.70 4.76 -9.02
C ALA A 276 7.61 5.78 -9.40
N ILE A 277 7.92 6.73 -10.29
CA ILE A 277 6.99 7.75 -10.79
C ILE A 277 5.85 7.06 -11.55
N ALA A 278 6.15 6.12 -12.45
CA ALA A 278 5.15 5.40 -13.25
C ALA A 278 4.11 4.70 -12.37
N VAL A 279 4.55 3.96 -11.35
CA VAL A 279 3.64 3.29 -10.41
C VAL A 279 2.81 4.30 -9.61
N ASN A 280 3.42 5.40 -9.14
CA ASN A 280 2.69 6.38 -8.32
C ASN A 280 1.70 7.21 -9.13
N GLU A 281 2.00 7.50 -10.38
CA GLU A 281 1.05 8.15 -11.31
C GLU A 281 -0.13 7.23 -11.63
N GLU A 282 0.10 5.93 -11.84
CA GLU A 282 -0.98 4.94 -11.96
C GLU A 282 -1.79 4.82 -10.67
N ASN A 283 -1.12 4.77 -9.52
CA ASN A 283 -1.79 4.78 -8.22
C ASN A 283 -2.70 6.02 -8.06
N ALA A 284 -2.17 7.21 -8.35
CA ALA A 284 -2.92 8.46 -8.26
C ALA A 284 -4.12 8.52 -9.23
N ALA A 285 -4.00 7.89 -10.39
CA ALA A 285 -5.07 7.77 -11.37
C ALA A 285 -6.16 6.75 -10.99
N GLY A 286 -5.94 5.96 -9.95
CA GLY A 286 -6.86 4.88 -9.53
C GLY A 286 -6.64 3.56 -10.26
N GLY A 287 -5.51 3.41 -10.94
CA GLY A 287 -5.11 2.19 -11.65
C GLY A 287 -4.79 1.03 -10.71
N ARG A 288 -4.52 -0.14 -11.30
CA ARG A 288 -4.14 -1.34 -10.58
C ARG A 288 -2.70 -1.24 -10.08
N VAL A 289 -2.53 -1.46 -8.78
CA VAL A 289 -1.23 -1.43 -8.09
C VAL A 289 -1.09 -2.58 -7.12
N VAL A 290 0.13 -2.83 -6.67
CA VAL A 290 0.38 -3.67 -5.50
C VAL A 290 0.63 -2.78 -4.30
N THR A 291 -0.14 -2.95 -3.25
CA THR A 291 0.13 -2.35 -1.93
C THR A 291 1.46 -2.90 -1.39
N ALA A 292 2.45 -2.03 -1.05
CA ALA A 292 3.81 -2.47 -0.69
C ALA A 292 4.56 -1.47 0.24
N PRO A 293 4.34 -1.43 1.56
CA PRO A 293 3.25 -2.02 2.32
C PRO A 293 1.95 -1.22 2.26
N THR A 294 1.96 -0.03 1.66
CA THR A 294 0.79 0.85 1.43
C THR A 294 0.74 1.31 -0.01
N ASN A 295 -0.40 1.85 -0.45
CA ASN A 295 -0.51 2.45 -1.77
C ASN A 295 0.29 3.75 -1.88
N GLY A 296 0.40 4.52 -0.79
CA GLY A 296 1.21 5.74 -0.76
C GLY A 296 2.69 5.51 -1.04
N ALA A 297 3.18 4.29 -0.80
CA ALA A 297 4.56 3.87 -1.03
C ALA A 297 4.69 2.77 -2.11
N ALA A 298 3.65 2.54 -2.91
CA ALA A 298 3.58 1.43 -3.87
C ALA A 298 4.66 1.46 -4.97
N GLY A 299 5.33 2.59 -5.19
CA GLY A 299 6.36 2.74 -6.22
C GLY A 299 7.72 2.19 -5.83
N ILE A 300 8.05 2.10 -4.54
CA ILE A 300 9.42 1.81 -4.09
C ILE A 300 9.83 0.38 -4.38
N ILE A 301 9.07 -0.60 -3.91
CA ILE A 301 9.36 -2.04 -4.13
C ILE A 301 9.46 -2.36 -5.63
N PRO A 302 8.48 -1.99 -6.48
CA PRO A 302 8.59 -2.25 -7.91
C PRO A 302 9.79 -1.57 -8.57
N ALA A 303 10.11 -0.33 -8.19
CA ALA A 303 11.25 0.38 -8.78
C ALA A 303 12.59 -0.29 -8.46
N VAL A 304 12.79 -0.70 -7.20
CA VAL A 304 14.03 -1.41 -6.79
C VAL A 304 14.08 -2.81 -7.39
N LEU A 305 12.95 -3.51 -7.52
CA LEU A 305 12.89 -4.83 -8.15
C LEU A 305 13.15 -4.75 -9.67
N HIS A 306 12.65 -3.71 -10.36
CA HIS A 306 13.05 -3.42 -11.75
C HIS A 306 14.53 -3.08 -11.88
N TYR A 307 15.09 -2.32 -10.91
CA TYR A 307 16.54 -2.09 -10.87
C TYR A 307 17.30 -3.43 -10.77
N TYR A 308 16.89 -4.32 -9.87
CA TYR A 308 17.48 -5.66 -9.74
C TYR A 308 17.41 -6.43 -11.06
N THR A 309 16.22 -6.58 -11.63
CA THR A 309 16.02 -7.41 -12.83
C THR A 309 16.65 -6.84 -14.09
N ARG A 310 16.83 -5.53 -14.19
CA ARG A 310 17.38 -4.87 -15.38
C ARG A 310 18.89 -4.65 -15.34
N PHE A 311 19.44 -4.31 -14.16
CA PHE A 311 20.81 -3.84 -14.04
C PHE A 311 21.73 -4.79 -13.28
N MET A 312 21.21 -5.77 -12.56
CA MET A 312 22.05 -6.70 -11.83
C MET A 312 22.32 -7.95 -12.65
N PRO A 313 23.61 -8.23 -12.96
CA PRO A 313 24.00 -9.47 -13.63
C PRO A 313 23.58 -10.69 -12.81
N GLY A 314 23.03 -11.71 -13.47
CA GLY A 314 22.58 -12.94 -12.80
C GLY A 314 21.21 -12.83 -12.11
N SER A 315 20.51 -11.71 -12.26
CA SER A 315 19.11 -11.62 -11.81
C SER A 315 18.24 -12.68 -12.47
N ASN A 316 17.37 -13.30 -11.70
CA ASN A 316 16.51 -14.39 -12.16
C ASN A 316 15.20 -14.42 -11.36
N GLU A 317 14.30 -15.31 -11.74
CA GLU A 317 12.98 -15.46 -11.14
C GLU A 317 13.05 -15.83 -9.65
N GLN A 318 13.99 -16.69 -9.25
CA GLN A 318 14.17 -17.04 -7.84
C GLN A 318 14.59 -15.82 -7.01
N GLY A 319 15.47 -14.96 -7.55
CA GLY A 319 15.83 -13.71 -6.89
C GLY A 319 14.65 -12.75 -6.72
N VAL A 320 13.69 -12.72 -7.64
CA VAL A 320 12.44 -11.95 -7.46
C VAL A 320 11.63 -12.49 -6.27
N ILE A 321 11.52 -13.82 -6.17
CA ILE A 321 10.83 -14.48 -5.04
C ILE A 321 11.54 -14.16 -3.73
N ASP A 322 12.86 -14.35 -3.68
CA ASP A 322 13.67 -14.09 -2.48
C ASP A 322 13.63 -12.62 -2.05
N PHE A 323 13.60 -11.71 -3.03
CA PHE A 323 13.41 -10.28 -2.77
C PHE A 323 12.07 -10.00 -2.07
N LEU A 324 10.96 -10.51 -2.60
CA LEU A 324 9.63 -10.27 -2.03
C LEU A 324 9.49 -10.89 -0.64
N LEU A 325 10.01 -12.10 -0.43
CA LEU A 325 10.01 -12.77 0.87
C LEU A 325 10.84 -11.99 1.92
N THR A 326 12.05 -11.55 1.54
CA THR A 326 12.89 -10.75 2.44
C THR A 326 12.25 -9.41 2.76
N ALA A 327 11.71 -8.71 1.76
CA ALA A 327 10.98 -7.47 1.96
C ALA A 327 9.79 -7.67 2.92
N ALA A 328 9.05 -8.78 2.77
CA ALA A 328 7.94 -9.10 3.67
C ALA A 328 8.40 -9.32 5.11
N ALA A 329 9.49 -10.05 5.34
CA ALA A 329 10.03 -10.25 6.70
C ALA A 329 10.31 -8.91 7.39
N ILE A 330 10.94 -7.97 6.70
CA ILE A 330 11.23 -6.62 7.21
C ILE A 330 9.92 -5.86 7.47
N GLY A 331 8.98 -5.88 6.52
CA GLY A 331 7.68 -5.22 6.66
C GLY A 331 6.84 -5.75 7.84
N ILE A 332 6.94 -7.05 8.14
CA ILE A 332 6.32 -7.69 9.31
C ILE A 332 6.85 -7.08 10.61
N LEU A 333 8.16 -6.85 10.73
CA LEU A 333 8.76 -6.23 11.92
C LEU A 333 8.15 -4.85 12.20
N TYR A 334 7.98 -4.02 11.18
CA TYR A 334 7.33 -2.70 11.29
C TYR A 334 5.86 -2.80 11.68
N LYS A 335 5.14 -3.75 11.08
CA LYS A 335 3.72 -3.98 11.38
C LYS A 335 3.50 -4.45 12.82
N LEU A 336 4.40 -5.26 13.36
CA LEU A 336 4.30 -5.82 14.72
C LEU A 336 4.74 -4.84 15.81
N ASN A 337 5.77 -4.02 15.54
CA ASN A 337 6.44 -3.22 16.57
C ASN A 337 6.23 -1.71 16.42
N ALA A 338 5.61 -1.28 15.34
CA ALA A 338 5.30 0.12 15.07
C ALA A 338 3.98 0.23 14.30
N SER A 339 3.98 0.94 13.17
CA SER A 339 2.83 1.06 12.27
C SER A 339 3.29 1.22 10.82
N ILE A 340 2.45 0.74 9.90
CA ILE A 340 2.58 0.97 8.45
C ILE A 340 1.53 1.96 7.95
N SER A 341 1.02 2.86 8.81
CA SER A 341 -0.05 3.81 8.48
C SER A 341 0.44 5.25 8.55
N GLY A 342 0.31 6.01 7.47
CA GLY A 342 0.59 7.44 7.44
C GLY A 342 -0.26 8.25 8.41
N ALA A 343 -1.48 7.81 8.70
CA ALA A 343 -2.38 8.44 9.66
C ALA A 343 -1.93 8.26 11.13
N GLU A 344 -1.13 7.22 11.41
CA GLU A 344 -0.62 6.96 12.76
C GLU A 344 0.78 7.54 12.99
N VAL A 345 1.70 7.35 12.05
CA VAL A 345 3.12 7.68 12.23
C VAL A 345 3.70 8.57 11.12
N GLY A 346 2.90 9.12 10.21
CA GLY A 346 3.40 9.90 9.08
C GLY A 346 3.94 9.02 7.94
N CYS A 347 4.53 9.65 6.91
CA CYS A 347 5.11 8.94 5.76
C CYS A 347 6.35 8.10 6.10
N GLN A 348 6.97 8.25 7.27
CA GLN A 348 7.99 7.30 7.73
C GLN A 348 7.43 5.87 7.80
N GLY A 349 6.14 5.71 8.16
CA GLY A 349 5.43 4.42 8.17
C GLY A 349 5.06 3.88 6.80
N GLU A 350 5.13 4.67 5.75
CA GLU A 350 4.84 4.28 4.38
C GLU A 350 6.12 4.23 3.53
N VAL A 351 6.62 5.39 3.12
CA VAL A 351 7.83 5.53 2.30
C VAL A 351 9.07 5.02 3.04
N GLY A 352 9.21 5.33 4.35
CA GLY A 352 10.33 4.85 5.15
C GLY A 352 10.34 3.33 5.27
N VAL A 353 9.19 2.73 5.58
CA VAL A 353 9.06 1.27 5.66
C VAL A 353 9.33 0.61 4.31
N ALA A 354 8.76 1.11 3.22
CA ALA A 354 9.00 0.56 1.89
C ALA A 354 10.46 0.69 1.46
N CYS A 355 11.13 1.81 1.81
CA CYS A 355 12.57 2.01 1.58
C CYS A 355 13.41 0.98 2.34
N SER A 356 13.11 0.76 3.62
CA SER A 356 13.75 -0.25 4.47
C SER A 356 13.57 -1.67 3.92
N MET A 357 12.32 -2.03 3.57
CA MET A 357 11.99 -3.32 2.95
C MET A 357 12.77 -3.55 1.66
N ALA A 358 12.80 -2.55 0.77
CA ALA A 358 13.48 -2.63 -0.52
C ALA A 358 15.02 -2.70 -0.37
N ALA A 359 15.58 -1.95 0.57
CA ALA A 359 17.02 -1.92 0.83
C ALA A 359 17.51 -3.29 1.33
N GLY A 360 16.87 -3.84 2.34
CA GLY A 360 17.23 -5.18 2.85
C GLY A 360 17.01 -6.28 1.80
N ALA A 361 15.87 -6.24 1.08
CA ALA A 361 15.60 -7.20 0.03
C ALA A 361 16.63 -7.17 -1.12
N LEU A 362 17.03 -5.97 -1.55
CA LEU A 362 18.07 -5.81 -2.57
C LEU A 362 19.42 -6.33 -2.07
N ALA A 363 19.78 -6.02 -0.81
CA ALA A 363 21.01 -6.54 -0.21
C ALA A 363 21.03 -8.07 -0.19
N ALA A 364 19.90 -8.71 0.14
CA ALA A 364 19.78 -10.18 0.16
C ALA A 364 20.01 -10.80 -1.22
N VAL A 365 19.33 -10.30 -2.26
CA VAL A 365 19.46 -10.86 -3.62
C VAL A 365 20.76 -10.49 -4.32
N MET A 366 21.52 -9.55 -3.78
CA MET A 366 22.89 -9.24 -4.18
C MET A 366 23.95 -10.04 -3.40
N GLY A 367 23.54 -11.06 -2.63
CA GLY A 367 24.42 -11.97 -1.90
C GLY A 367 24.87 -11.50 -0.52
N GLY A 368 24.17 -10.52 0.06
CA GLY A 368 24.45 -10.04 1.42
C GLY A 368 24.17 -11.09 2.49
N THR A 369 24.96 -11.07 3.54
CA THR A 369 24.69 -11.83 4.76
C THR A 369 23.45 -11.32 5.46
N PRO A 370 22.78 -12.12 6.33
CA PRO A 370 21.63 -11.63 7.10
C PRO A 370 21.93 -10.34 7.88
N ALA A 371 23.13 -10.17 8.44
CA ALA A 371 23.55 -8.95 9.11
C ALA A 371 23.65 -7.74 8.16
N GLN A 372 24.18 -7.94 6.95
CA GLN A 372 24.21 -6.88 5.93
C GLN A 372 22.79 -6.52 5.44
N VAL A 373 21.88 -7.50 5.36
CA VAL A 373 20.47 -7.30 5.00
C VAL A 373 19.78 -6.44 6.06
N GLU A 374 19.98 -6.76 7.34
CA GLU A 374 19.41 -6.00 8.46
C GLU A 374 19.99 -4.58 8.51
N ASN A 375 21.29 -4.41 8.32
CA ASN A 375 21.94 -3.10 8.25
C ASN A 375 21.41 -2.27 7.06
N ALA A 376 21.20 -2.87 5.88
CA ALA A 376 20.60 -2.16 4.76
C ALA A 376 19.18 -1.66 5.07
N ALA A 377 18.39 -2.50 5.74
CA ALA A 377 17.03 -2.15 6.14
C ALA A 377 17.02 -1.03 7.20
N GLU A 378 17.94 -1.07 8.14
CA GLU A 378 18.14 -0.04 9.15
C GLU A 378 18.49 1.30 8.50
N ILE A 379 19.56 1.36 7.66
CA ILE A 379 19.96 2.58 6.92
C ILE A 379 18.79 3.14 6.11
N GLY A 380 18.02 2.28 5.47
CA GLY A 380 16.85 2.66 4.69
C GLY A 380 15.79 3.38 5.51
N MET A 381 15.56 3.00 6.76
CA MET A 381 14.60 3.65 7.64
C MET A 381 15.17 4.88 8.33
N GLU A 382 16.40 4.84 8.88
CA GLU A 382 16.93 5.95 9.65
C GLU A 382 16.90 7.26 8.88
N HIS A 383 17.17 7.20 7.57
CA HIS A 383 17.14 8.35 6.66
C HIS A 383 15.72 8.80 6.25
N ASN A 384 14.69 8.17 6.79
CA ASN A 384 13.29 8.54 6.60
C ASN A 384 12.56 8.86 7.91
N LEU A 385 13.27 8.82 9.06
CA LEU A 385 12.71 9.19 10.36
C LEU A 385 12.19 10.63 10.34
N GLY A 386 11.04 10.86 10.97
CA GLY A 386 10.43 12.19 11.04
C GLY A 386 9.67 12.62 9.78
N LEU A 387 9.59 11.80 8.73
CA LEU A 387 8.90 12.13 7.49
C LEU A 387 7.39 12.26 7.72
N THR A 388 6.86 13.48 7.53
CA THR A 388 5.45 13.81 7.71
C THR A 388 4.57 13.25 6.60
N CYS A 389 3.28 13.05 6.85
CA CYS A 389 2.28 12.75 5.82
C CYS A 389 1.37 13.97 5.62
N ASP A 390 1.71 14.80 4.64
CA ASP A 390 1.16 16.12 4.36
C ASP A 390 0.77 16.30 2.88
N PRO A 391 -0.08 15.39 2.32
CA PRO A 391 -0.44 15.42 0.91
C PRO A 391 -1.22 16.68 0.57
N VAL A 392 -0.83 17.33 -0.53
CA VAL A 392 -1.48 18.53 -1.05
C VAL A 392 -2.90 18.19 -1.49
N GLY A 393 -3.87 18.96 -1.02
CA GLY A 393 -5.30 18.71 -1.28
C GLY A 393 -5.82 17.36 -0.79
N GLY A 394 -5.08 16.67 0.08
CA GLY A 394 -5.42 15.33 0.54
C GLY A 394 -5.29 14.26 -0.55
N MET A 395 -4.51 14.51 -1.61
CA MET A 395 -4.34 13.57 -2.72
C MET A 395 -2.96 12.91 -2.68
N VAL A 396 -2.90 11.62 -3.03
CA VAL A 396 -1.64 10.84 -3.10
C VAL A 396 -0.90 11.18 -4.41
N GLN A 397 -0.52 12.45 -4.55
CA GLN A 397 0.17 13.02 -5.72
C GLN A 397 1.42 13.76 -5.29
N ILE A 398 1.26 14.96 -4.73
CA ILE A 398 2.34 15.80 -4.23
C ILE A 398 2.33 15.78 -2.70
N PRO A 399 3.43 15.44 -2.03
CA PRO A 399 4.76 15.08 -2.55
C PRO A 399 4.98 13.57 -2.74
N CYS A 400 3.93 12.74 -2.70
CA CYS A 400 4.04 11.28 -2.62
C CYS A 400 4.83 10.69 -3.80
N ILE A 401 4.61 11.21 -5.03
CA ILE A 401 5.27 10.70 -6.25
C ILE A 401 6.80 10.87 -6.13
N GLU A 402 7.26 12.07 -5.78
CA GLU A 402 8.69 12.35 -5.60
C GLU A 402 9.30 11.60 -4.41
N ARG A 403 8.56 11.48 -3.30
CA ARG A 403 9.02 10.72 -2.12
C ARG A 403 9.28 9.26 -2.43
N ASN A 404 8.46 8.65 -3.31
CA ASN A 404 8.70 7.29 -3.76
C ASN A 404 9.95 7.18 -4.64
N ALA A 405 10.17 8.10 -5.57
CA ALA A 405 11.36 8.14 -6.40
C ALA A 405 12.62 8.27 -5.52
N MET A 406 12.64 9.25 -4.61
CA MET A 406 13.73 9.43 -3.66
C MET A 406 13.94 8.24 -2.73
N GLY A 407 12.85 7.65 -2.22
CA GLY A 407 12.90 6.45 -1.38
C GLY A 407 13.49 5.25 -2.10
N SER A 408 13.20 5.08 -3.39
CA SER A 408 13.75 4.00 -4.21
C SER A 408 15.27 4.15 -4.40
N VAL A 409 15.74 5.35 -4.69
CA VAL A 409 17.18 5.65 -4.82
C VAL A 409 17.90 5.47 -3.48
N LYS A 410 17.30 5.93 -2.37
CA LYS A 410 17.82 5.70 -1.02
C LYS A 410 17.95 4.20 -0.72
N ALA A 411 16.95 3.39 -1.08
CA ALA A 411 16.98 1.94 -0.85
C ALA A 411 18.13 1.28 -1.59
N VAL A 412 18.35 1.61 -2.86
CA VAL A 412 19.48 1.10 -3.64
C VAL A 412 20.81 1.53 -3.02
N ASN A 413 20.92 2.78 -2.59
CA ASN A 413 22.15 3.28 -1.95
C ASN A 413 22.40 2.62 -0.60
N ALA A 414 21.38 2.44 0.24
CA ALA A 414 21.48 1.77 1.54
C ALA A 414 21.95 0.31 1.38
N ALA A 415 21.37 -0.44 0.44
CA ALA A 415 21.83 -1.79 0.12
C ALA A 415 23.31 -1.83 -0.30
N ARG A 416 23.73 -0.90 -1.16
CA ARG A 416 25.13 -0.80 -1.62
C ARG A 416 26.09 -0.44 -0.47
N MET A 417 25.69 0.44 0.44
CA MET A 417 26.48 0.81 1.61
C MET A 417 26.68 -0.40 2.54
N ALA A 418 25.60 -1.08 2.91
CA ALA A 418 25.64 -2.24 3.78
C ALA A 418 26.47 -3.39 3.21
N LEU A 419 26.38 -3.64 1.90
CA LEU A 419 27.15 -4.67 1.21
C LEU A 419 28.67 -4.38 1.13
N ARG A 420 29.10 -3.15 1.36
CA ARG A 420 30.53 -2.78 1.42
C ARG A 420 31.13 -2.97 2.81
N GLY A 421 30.26 -3.05 3.85
CA GLY A 421 30.65 -3.38 5.23
C GLY A 421 30.66 -4.89 5.47
N ASP A 422 31.01 -5.27 6.68
CA ASP A 422 31.00 -6.67 7.17
C ASP A 422 29.69 -7.05 7.87
N GLY A 423 28.70 -6.13 7.94
CA GLY A 423 27.45 -6.28 8.65
C GLY A 423 27.48 -5.76 10.09
N THR A 424 28.64 -5.31 10.59
CA THR A 424 28.75 -4.69 11.92
C THR A 424 28.25 -3.24 11.88
N HIS A 425 27.32 -2.89 12.76
CA HIS A 425 26.78 -1.52 12.85
C HIS A 425 26.28 -1.23 14.29
N TYR A 426 26.14 0.07 14.61
CA TYR A 426 25.78 0.52 15.96
C TYR A 426 24.27 0.54 16.22
N VAL A 427 23.51 0.95 15.22
CA VAL A 427 22.06 1.12 15.33
C VAL A 427 21.40 -0.12 14.73
N SER A 428 20.68 -0.89 15.54
CA SER A 428 19.93 -2.05 15.02
C SER A 428 18.63 -1.62 14.35
N LEU A 429 18.10 -2.45 13.45
CA LEU A 429 16.78 -2.28 12.85
C LEU A 429 15.69 -2.17 13.93
N ASP A 430 15.80 -2.93 15.02
CA ASP A 430 14.87 -2.86 16.15
C ASP A 430 14.88 -1.48 16.82
N SER A 431 16.06 -0.87 16.95
CA SER A 431 16.21 0.49 17.51
C SER A 431 15.57 1.53 16.61
N VAL A 432 15.75 1.43 15.30
CA VAL A 432 15.16 2.34 14.32
C VAL A 432 13.62 2.19 14.27
N ILE A 433 13.10 0.97 14.34
CA ILE A 433 11.65 0.71 14.41
C ILE A 433 11.05 1.36 15.67
N LYS A 434 11.71 1.19 16.81
CA LYS A 434 11.31 1.82 18.07
C LYS A 434 11.33 3.34 17.97
N THR A 435 12.39 3.91 17.39
CA THR A 435 12.54 5.37 17.18
C THR A 435 11.44 5.88 16.25
N MET A 436 11.13 5.16 15.17
CA MET A 436 10.02 5.50 14.27
C MET A 436 8.68 5.58 15.00
N MET A 437 8.39 4.62 15.88
CA MET A 437 7.16 4.61 16.68
C MET A 437 7.10 5.81 17.63
N GLN A 438 8.21 6.12 18.31
CA GLN A 438 8.31 7.27 19.23
C GLN A 438 8.15 8.59 18.47
N THR A 439 8.91 8.80 17.40
CA THR A 439 8.79 9.98 16.54
C THR A 439 7.38 10.15 15.98
N GLY A 440 6.75 9.01 15.62
CA GLY A 440 5.35 9.00 15.21
C GLY A 440 4.41 9.44 16.32
N ALA A 441 4.61 9.01 17.56
CA ALA A 441 3.81 9.44 18.70
C ALA A 441 3.96 10.95 18.98
N ASP A 442 5.18 11.48 18.88
CA ASP A 442 5.49 12.90 19.11
C ASP A 442 5.01 13.80 17.97
N MET A 443 4.83 13.24 16.79
CA MET A 443 4.36 13.98 15.61
C MET A 443 2.93 14.50 15.84
N LYS A 444 2.75 15.83 15.69
CA LYS A 444 1.42 16.45 15.81
C LYS A 444 0.46 15.92 14.73
N THR A 445 -0.81 15.74 15.10
CA THR A 445 -1.88 15.22 14.22
C THR A 445 -1.97 15.93 12.87
N LYS A 446 -1.67 17.24 12.80
CA LYS A 446 -1.70 18.01 11.55
C LYS A 446 -0.70 17.51 10.48
N TYR A 447 0.28 16.69 10.85
CA TYR A 447 1.30 16.09 9.98
C TYR A 447 1.03 14.60 9.69
N LYS A 448 -0.13 14.08 10.08
CA LYS A 448 -0.51 12.67 9.97
C LYS A 448 -1.73 12.50 9.04
N GLU A 449 -1.52 12.68 7.74
CA GLU A 449 -2.54 12.43 6.69
C GLU A 449 -3.83 13.28 6.87
N THR A 450 -3.69 14.51 7.39
CA THR A 450 -4.84 15.41 7.61
C THR A 450 -4.90 16.58 6.65
N SER A 451 -3.82 16.83 5.88
CA SER A 451 -3.66 18.00 5.01
C SER A 451 -3.85 19.35 5.73
N ARG A 452 -3.53 19.40 7.04
CA ARG A 452 -3.66 20.59 7.88
C ARG A 452 -2.32 21.22 8.29
N GLY A 453 -1.22 20.72 7.76
CA GLY A 453 0.13 21.17 8.06
C GLY A 453 1.12 20.74 6.98
N GLY A 454 2.37 21.15 7.15
CA GLY A 454 3.45 20.84 6.22
C GLY A 454 3.22 21.42 4.83
N LEU A 455 3.58 20.67 3.80
CA LEU A 455 3.43 21.10 2.39
C LEU A 455 1.97 21.37 2.00
N ALA A 456 1.01 20.67 2.59
CA ALA A 456 -0.40 20.84 2.28
C ALA A 456 -0.95 22.26 2.51
N VAL A 457 -0.30 23.06 3.36
CA VAL A 457 -0.73 24.44 3.71
C VAL A 457 0.30 25.50 3.33
N ASN A 458 1.44 25.11 2.78
CA ASN A 458 2.54 26.02 2.40
C ASN A 458 2.74 26.11 0.88
N ILE A 459 1.75 25.70 0.10
CA ILE A 459 1.70 25.95 -1.34
C ILE A 459 1.08 27.32 -1.57
N VAL A 460 1.68 28.08 -2.48
CA VAL A 460 1.08 29.32 -3.00
C VAL A 460 0.00 28.91 -3.98
N GLU A 461 -1.27 29.20 -3.68
CA GLU A 461 -2.34 29.16 -4.69
C GLU A 461 -2.06 30.34 -5.65
N CYS A 462 -1.57 30.03 -6.83
CA CYS A 462 -1.45 31.00 -7.93
C CYS A 462 -2.75 31.06 -8.70
#